data_d3dbd16030c805bdb11a49ce63444921
#
_entry.id   d3dbd16030c805bdb11a49ce63444921
#
_cell.length_a   1.000
_cell.length_b   1.000
_cell.length_c   1.000
_cell.angle_alpha   90.00
_cell.angle_beta   90.00
_cell.angle_gamma   90.00
#
_symmetry.space_group_name_H-M   'P 1'
#
loop_
_entity.id
_entity.type
_entity.pdbx_description
1 polymer ?
#
loop_
_entity_poly.entity_id
_entity_poly.type
_entity_poly.pdbx_seq_one_letter_code
_entity_poly.pdbx_strand_id
1 'polypeptide(L)'
;MRIPPLLFLLFFSLLAIAQKNADPSPEEIKTAKSIREKYDKYDIAILNSTEKVTFSINKSNNLVEVNYSVKEHLMNINHRADIQKYEFYDSQSVIENFSLKYKTDKQTNFLVNDEFYKSDDLFYNDARVKYMQVDFPVQGYTYKYHMDKKIKDSKYFTSIYLSDEFPIIEKTVVIEVPKWLELEIKEFNFDGFSIKKTSTKNEENTIYTYTITNVIGNAKDNFSPGPSFLYPHLLFVAKSFTVKNEKKQLFSSTADLYKWYKSLVDSMKDDTSVYAAKVKELTATAKTDEEKIKNIYYWVQDNIRYIAFEDGIAGFKPDDSQNVFQKRYGDCKGMANLTKQMLKAAGFDARLCWIGTNHIAYDYSTPSLSVDNHMICALFKNGKRYFLDGTEKYNSFGEYAERIQGKEVLIEDGASFIIDKIPLQTAVANAEKSIINYTLENETLKGKVKMEFLGESRASFLYNYNNIKNDKKEDALKWYLNSRDKNCTVSNIKTSDLSNRDQKLSLDYDVAIANHISSFDNEIYIDLNYDKEYNSFDFKDRKTDFLLDYKSFDDISITLQIPEGYKVSKVPNNIAIATEDYTITMNYEVKGNSLKYTKQFLFKKGKIKSVKFDEWKSHFAEIQKNYTEQVVLTK
;
A
#
# COMPACT_ATOMS: atom_id res chain seq x y z
N MET A 1 23.20 -6.33 61.74
CA MET A 1 22.43 -7.59 61.76
C MET A 1 22.68 -8.28 60.42
N ARG A 2 23.47 -9.35 60.41
CA ARG A 2 23.83 -10.12 59.19
C ARG A 2 22.68 -11.07 58.91
N ILE A 3 21.98 -10.87 57.78
CA ILE A 3 20.97 -11.80 57.28
C ILE A 3 21.68 -13.09 56.84
N PRO A 4 21.27 -14.27 57.30
CA PRO A 4 21.96 -15.50 57.00
C PRO A 4 21.83 -15.88 55.52
N PRO A 5 22.87 -16.43 54.88
CA PRO A 5 22.89 -16.77 53.46
C PRO A 5 21.86 -17.83 53.01
N LEU A 6 21.16 -18.45 53.94
CA LEU A 6 20.15 -19.47 53.68
C LEU A 6 18.84 -18.91 53.05
N LEU A 7 18.51 -17.62 53.29
CA LEU A 7 17.31 -17.00 52.69
C LEU A 7 17.50 -16.64 51.20
N PHE A 8 18.72 -16.40 50.78
CA PHE A 8 19.05 -16.10 49.38
C PHE A 8 19.01 -17.38 48.50
N LEU A 9 19.38 -18.52 49.05
CA LEU A 9 19.32 -19.82 48.35
C LEU A 9 17.88 -20.32 48.17
N LEU A 10 16.95 -20.00 49.08
CA LEU A 10 15.53 -20.34 48.95
C LEU A 10 14.82 -19.50 47.87
N PHE A 11 15.20 -18.25 47.70
CA PHE A 11 14.64 -17.40 46.61
C PHE A 11 15.14 -17.84 45.22
N PHE A 12 16.39 -18.23 45.09
CA PHE A 12 16.94 -18.79 43.85
C PHE A 12 16.34 -20.14 43.50
N SER A 13 16.06 -20.99 44.49
CA SER A 13 15.43 -22.31 44.28
C SER A 13 13.95 -22.19 43.89
N LEU A 14 13.22 -21.20 44.38
CA LEU A 14 11.84 -20.92 43.98
C LEU A 14 11.72 -20.39 42.54
N LEU A 15 12.68 -19.56 42.10
CA LEU A 15 12.76 -19.11 40.72
C LEU A 15 13.12 -20.28 39.77
N ALA A 16 14.06 -21.13 40.15
CA ALA A 16 14.44 -22.31 39.37
C ALA A 16 13.31 -23.36 39.28
N ILE A 17 12.49 -23.52 40.33
CA ILE A 17 11.32 -24.42 40.33
C ILE A 17 10.19 -23.84 39.46
N ALA A 18 10.00 -22.50 39.46
CA ALA A 18 9.00 -21.86 38.61
C ALA A 18 9.37 -21.96 37.11
N GLN A 19 10.65 -21.88 36.78
CA GLN A 19 11.15 -22.04 35.42
C GLN A 19 11.05 -23.50 34.94
N LYS A 20 11.36 -24.46 35.78
CA LYS A 20 11.23 -25.90 35.49
C LYS A 20 9.79 -26.34 35.14
N ASN A 21 8.79 -25.72 35.74
CA ASN A 21 7.38 -26.02 35.47
C ASN A 21 6.84 -25.38 34.17
N ALA A 22 7.60 -24.47 33.54
CA ALA A 22 7.27 -23.86 32.26
C ALA A 22 7.95 -24.54 31.06
N ASP A 23 8.96 -25.40 31.32
CA ASP A 23 9.68 -26.13 30.29
C ASP A 23 8.73 -27.05 29.50
N PRO A 24 8.95 -27.19 28.16
CA PRO A 24 8.10 -28.01 27.32
C PRO A 24 8.22 -29.50 27.68
N SER A 25 7.10 -30.19 27.70
CA SER A 25 7.02 -31.64 27.81
C SER A 25 7.51 -32.33 26.53
N PRO A 26 7.88 -33.63 26.58
CA PRO A 26 8.22 -34.38 25.36
C PRO A 26 7.11 -34.35 24.29
N GLU A 27 5.84 -34.30 24.69
CA GLU A 27 4.70 -34.24 23.80
C GLU A 27 4.58 -32.86 23.13
N GLU A 28 4.80 -31.77 23.87
CA GLU A 28 4.84 -30.41 23.32
C GLU A 28 5.97 -30.24 22.30
N ILE A 29 7.16 -30.81 22.58
CA ILE A 29 8.28 -30.82 21.63
C ILE A 29 7.94 -31.63 20.38
N LYS A 30 7.30 -32.78 20.52
CA LYS A 30 6.85 -33.60 19.39
C LYS A 30 5.83 -32.84 18.54
N THR A 31 4.87 -32.19 19.18
CA THR A 31 3.85 -31.35 18.52
C THR A 31 4.51 -30.20 17.76
N ALA A 32 5.45 -29.48 18.39
CA ALA A 32 6.17 -28.38 17.76
C ALA A 32 6.94 -28.84 16.51
N LYS A 33 7.60 -29.99 16.55
CA LYS A 33 8.29 -30.59 15.40
C LYS A 33 7.33 -30.90 14.26
N SER A 34 6.19 -31.53 14.55
CA SER A 34 5.19 -31.88 13.54
C SER A 34 4.58 -30.61 12.88
N ILE A 35 4.34 -29.54 13.66
CA ILE A 35 3.86 -28.27 13.13
C ILE A 35 4.96 -27.61 12.29
N ARG A 36 6.23 -27.69 12.72
CA ARG A 36 7.38 -27.15 11.97
C ARG A 36 7.54 -27.82 10.61
N GLU A 37 7.34 -29.12 10.50
CA GLU A 37 7.38 -29.86 9.24
C GLU A 37 6.37 -29.33 8.22
N LYS A 38 5.21 -28.87 8.70
CA LYS A 38 4.15 -28.30 7.86
C LYS A 38 4.37 -26.81 7.56
N TYR A 39 4.96 -26.06 8.50
CA TYR A 39 5.12 -24.61 8.47
C TYR A 39 6.57 -24.20 8.69
N ASP A 40 7.47 -24.69 7.85
CA ASP A 40 8.93 -24.60 7.98
C ASP A 40 9.48 -23.16 7.94
N LYS A 41 8.73 -22.21 7.38
CA LYS A 41 9.12 -20.79 7.28
C LYS A 41 8.78 -19.96 8.52
N TYR A 42 8.08 -20.52 9.51
CA TYR A 42 7.61 -19.78 10.69
C TYR A 42 8.29 -20.26 11.96
N ASP A 43 8.52 -19.35 12.89
CA ASP A 43 9.13 -19.68 14.17
C ASP A 43 8.10 -19.95 15.25
N ILE A 44 6.92 -19.35 15.15
CA ILE A 44 5.80 -19.48 16.09
C ILE A 44 4.57 -20.00 15.33
N ALA A 45 3.73 -20.76 16.05
CA ALA A 45 2.39 -21.13 15.63
C ALA A 45 1.38 -20.81 16.73
N ILE A 46 0.18 -20.42 16.33
CA ILE A 46 -0.99 -20.28 17.19
C ILE A 46 -1.71 -21.62 17.23
N LEU A 47 -1.59 -22.34 18.35
CA LEU A 47 -2.24 -23.66 18.52
C LEU A 47 -3.75 -23.52 18.52
N ASN A 48 -4.26 -22.58 19.31
CA ASN A 48 -5.65 -22.17 19.29
C ASN A 48 -5.79 -20.67 19.57
N SER A 49 -6.78 -20.07 18.94
CA SER A 49 -7.20 -18.70 19.19
C SER A 49 -8.70 -18.67 19.43
N THR A 50 -9.13 -17.94 20.44
CA THR A 50 -10.56 -17.67 20.67
C THR A 50 -10.76 -16.18 20.73
N GLU A 51 -11.56 -15.68 19.82
CA GLU A 51 -12.00 -14.27 19.81
C GLU A 51 -13.47 -14.19 20.17
N LYS A 52 -13.81 -13.29 21.09
CA LYS A 52 -15.19 -13.08 21.53
C LYS A 52 -15.59 -11.62 21.36
N VAL A 53 -16.76 -11.41 20.74
CA VAL A 53 -17.36 -10.09 20.54
C VAL A 53 -18.70 -10.05 21.24
N THR A 54 -18.90 -9.03 22.08
CA THR A 54 -20.18 -8.74 22.72
C THR A 54 -20.50 -7.26 22.63
N PHE A 55 -21.78 -6.91 22.72
CA PHE A 55 -22.24 -5.54 22.58
C PHE A 55 -22.99 -5.07 23.83
N SER A 56 -22.83 -3.80 24.17
CA SER A 56 -23.53 -3.16 25.26
C SER A 56 -23.94 -1.73 24.90
N ILE A 57 -24.96 -1.19 25.55
CA ILE A 57 -25.34 0.22 25.39
C ILE A 57 -24.77 1.02 26.55
N ASN A 58 -23.95 2.00 26.23
CA ASN A 58 -23.45 2.96 27.22
C ASN A 58 -24.59 3.87 27.69
N LYS A 59 -24.89 3.81 28.99
CA LYS A 59 -26.03 4.53 29.57
C LYS A 59 -25.87 6.06 29.57
N SER A 60 -24.64 6.57 29.48
CA SER A 60 -24.37 8.00 29.56
C SER A 60 -24.58 8.74 28.24
N ASN A 61 -24.21 8.09 27.11
CA ASN A 61 -24.27 8.70 25.77
C ASN A 61 -25.18 7.96 24.79
N ASN A 62 -25.74 6.79 25.19
CA ASN A 62 -26.55 5.89 24.36
C ASN A 62 -25.83 5.44 23.07
N LEU A 63 -24.50 5.25 23.11
CA LEU A 63 -23.75 4.60 22.02
C LEU A 63 -23.71 3.08 22.25
N VAL A 64 -23.57 2.34 21.17
CA VAL A 64 -23.35 0.89 21.21
C VAL A 64 -21.84 0.65 21.35
N GLU A 65 -21.42 0.17 22.52
CA GLU A 65 -20.04 -0.24 22.78
C GLU A 65 -19.81 -1.68 22.35
N VAL A 66 -18.58 -2.00 21.93
CA VAL A 66 -18.14 -3.36 21.59
C VAL A 66 -17.06 -3.78 22.56
N ASN A 67 -17.25 -4.94 23.20
CA ASN A 67 -16.20 -5.60 23.99
C ASN A 67 -15.61 -6.73 23.14
N TYR A 68 -14.33 -6.63 22.87
CA TYR A 68 -13.58 -7.57 22.03
C TYR A 68 -12.46 -8.22 22.86
N SER A 69 -12.51 -9.54 22.97
CA SER A 69 -11.55 -10.33 23.76
C SER A 69 -10.84 -11.32 22.85
N VAL A 70 -9.52 -11.38 22.95
CA VAL A 70 -8.64 -12.33 22.22
C VAL A 70 -7.87 -13.17 23.22
N LYS A 71 -7.93 -14.50 23.06
CA LYS A 71 -7.13 -15.47 23.83
C LYS A 71 -6.41 -16.38 22.86
N GLU A 72 -5.09 -16.46 22.99
CA GLU A 72 -4.25 -17.29 22.11
C GLU A 72 -3.33 -18.19 22.91
N HIS A 73 -3.12 -19.39 22.39
CA HIS A 73 -2.09 -20.29 22.85
C HIS A 73 -0.96 -20.33 21.82
N LEU A 74 0.14 -19.66 22.10
CA LEU A 74 1.31 -19.52 21.23
C LEU A 74 2.31 -20.64 21.53
N MET A 75 2.92 -21.21 20.48
CA MET A 75 3.96 -22.24 20.60
C MET A 75 5.16 -21.90 19.73
N ASN A 76 6.34 -21.97 20.31
CA ASN A 76 7.58 -21.95 19.52
C ASN A 76 7.77 -23.28 18.79
N ILE A 77 7.85 -23.21 17.46
CA ILE A 77 8.08 -24.37 16.60
C ILE A 77 9.51 -24.44 16.03
N ASN A 78 10.34 -23.46 16.33
CA ASN A 78 11.77 -23.41 15.97
C ASN A 78 12.66 -23.63 17.22
N HIS A 79 13.98 -23.55 17.07
CA HIS A 79 14.92 -23.72 18.19
C HIS A 79 14.76 -22.61 19.24
N ARG A 80 14.72 -21.38 18.83
CA ARG A 80 14.44 -20.17 19.61
C ARG A 80 13.65 -19.19 18.75
N ALA A 81 12.81 -18.39 19.36
CA ALA A 81 12.07 -17.33 18.67
C ALA A 81 11.92 -16.10 19.56
N ASP A 82 12.05 -14.94 18.96
CA ASP A 82 11.75 -13.64 19.57
C ASP A 82 10.66 -12.98 18.72
N ILE A 83 9.54 -12.62 19.34
CA ILE A 83 8.43 -11.96 18.66
C ILE A 83 7.99 -10.71 19.41
N GLN A 84 7.29 -9.83 18.73
CA GLN A 84 6.58 -8.74 19.35
C GLN A 84 5.07 -9.01 19.29
N LYS A 85 4.41 -9.10 20.45
CA LYS A 85 2.93 -9.01 20.49
C LYS A 85 2.54 -7.56 20.71
N TYR A 86 1.61 -7.07 19.92
CA TYR A 86 1.17 -5.67 19.96
C TYR A 86 -0.33 -5.55 19.70
N GLU A 87 -0.92 -4.45 20.15
CA GLU A 87 -2.30 -4.06 19.86
C GLU A 87 -2.39 -2.55 19.79
N PHE A 88 -3.01 -2.06 18.70
CA PHE A 88 -3.29 -0.64 18.51
C PHE A 88 -4.59 -0.22 19.17
N TYR A 89 -4.65 1.00 19.64
CA TYR A 89 -5.86 1.64 20.15
C TYR A 89 -5.75 3.16 20.03
N ASP A 90 -6.88 3.86 20.14
CA ASP A 90 -7.00 5.29 19.90
C ASP A 90 -8.01 5.95 20.87
N SER A 91 -8.44 7.19 20.58
CA SER A 91 -9.48 7.88 21.36
C SER A 91 -10.85 7.17 21.36
N GLN A 92 -11.12 6.31 20.35
CA GLN A 92 -12.37 5.55 20.23
C GLN A 92 -12.30 4.16 20.86
N SER A 93 -11.16 3.78 21.41
CA SER A 93 -10.95 2.45 22.01
C SER A 93 -10.09 2.52 23.27
N VAL A 94 -10.16 1.45 24.09
CA VAL A 94 -9.35 1.27 25.30
C VAL A 94 -8.98 -0.20 25.40
N ILE A 95 -7.71 -0.48 25.66
CA ILE A 95 -7.24 -1.83 26.03
C ILE A 95 -7.33 -1.98 27.53
N GLU A 96 -8.28 -2.82 27.98
CA GLU A 96 -8.54 -3.07 29.40
C GLU A 96 -7.61 -4.12 29.99
N ASN A 97 -7.20 -5.11 29.17
CA ASN A 97 -6.23 -6.14 29.54
C ASN A 97 -5.27 -6.41 28.38
N PHE A 98 -3.98 -6.58 28.68
CA PHE A 98 -2.96 -6.97 27.72
C PHE A 98 -1.90 -7.75 28.48
N SER A 99 -1.97 -9.08 28.41
CA SER A 99 -1.20 -9.95 29.29
C SER A 99 -0.71 -11.22 28.61
N LEU A 100 0.40 -11.73 29.11
CA LEU A 100 0.97 -13.00 28.70
C LEU A 100 1.22 -13.87 29.94
N LYS A 101 0.84 -15.13 29.90
CA LYS A 101 1.02 -16.09 30.96
C LYS A 101 1.81 -17.31 30.48
N TYR A 102 2.54 -17.90 31.40
CA TYR A 102 3.08 -19.26 31.20
C TYR A 102 1.95 -20.27 31.03
N LYS A 103 2.28 -21.47 30.52
CA LYS A 103 1.31 -22.58 30.43
C LYS A 103 0.67 -22.96 31.77
N THR A 104 1.34 -22.64 32.86
CA THR A 104 0.88 -22.87 34.25
C THR A 104 -0.07 -21.79 34.77
N ASP A 105 -0.53 -20.87 33.90
CA ASP A 105 -1.37 -19.71 34.22
C ASP A 105 -0.71 -18.64 35.12
N LYS A 106 0.56 -18.78 35.45
CA LYS A 106 1.35 -17.75 36.16
C LYS A 106 1.66 -16.62 35.18
N GLN A 107 1.55 -15.39 35.67
CA GLN A 107 1.91 -14.18 34.92
C GLN A 107 3.40 -14.18 34.54
N THR A 108 3.73 -13.77 33.31
CA THR A 108 5.12 -13.56 32.89
C THR A 108 5.64 -12.20 33.39
N ASN A 109 6.95 -12.00 33.31
CA ASN A 109 7.62 -10.76 33.69
C ASN A 109 7.97 -9.89 32.47
N PHE A 110 7.40 -10.15 31.30
CA PHE A 110 7.63 -9.30 30.13
C PHE A 110 7.05 -7.91 30.36
N LEU A 111 7.86 -6.90 30.03
CA LEU A 111 7.44 -5.51 30.14
C LEU A 111 6.41 -5.19 29.06
N VAL A 112 5.28 -4.63 29.48
CA VAL A 112 4.28 -4.06 28.57
C VAL A 112 4.62 -2.58 28.38
N ASN A 113 4.95 -2.22 27.15
CA ASN A 113 5.14 -0.84 26.74
C ASN A 113 3.82 -0.26 26.23
N ASP A 114 3.62 1.03 26.41
CA ASP A 114 2.43 1.76 25.97
C ASP A 114 2.86 3.14 25.47
N GLU A 115 2.91 3.30 24.16
CA GLU A 115 3.50 4.47 23.51
C GLU A 115 2.56 5.05 22.45
N PHE A 116 2.75 6.32 22.11
CA PHE A 116 2.18 6.84 20.86
C PHE A 116 2.82 6.14 19.68
N TYR A 117 1.98 5.67 18.76
CA TYR A 117 2.48 5.06 17.53
C TYR A 117 3.09 6.14 16.64
N LYS A 118 4.36 5.96 16.32
CA LYS A 118 5.10 6.83 15.39
C LYS A 118 5.49 5.98 14.20
N SER A 119 4.87 6.22 13.05
CA SER A 119 5.27 5.55 11.81
C SER A 119 6.47 6.24 11.15
N ASP A 120 6.61 7.57 11.36
CA ASP A 120 7.74 8.41 10.93
C ASP A 120 7.79 9.67 11.80
N ASP A 121 8.87 10.47 11.74
CA ASP A 121 9.05 11.72 12.51
C ASP A 121 7.96 12.80 12.27
N LEU A 122 6.96 12.52 11.44
CA LEU A 122 5.97 13.47 10.94
C LEU A 122 4.51 13.05 11.17
N PHE A 123 4.26 12.05 12.04
CA PHE A 123 2.91 11.63 12.36
C PHE A 123 2.43 12.25 13.67
N TYR A 124 1.32 12.98 13.59
CA TYR A 124 0.51 13.36 14.74
C TYR A 124 -0.79 12.57 14.67
N ASN A 125 -0.89 11.51 15.44
CA ASN A 125 -2.12 10.77 15.62
C ASN A 125 -2.38 10.53 17.11
N ASP A 126 -3.61 10.18 17.47
CA ASP A 126 -3.95 9.73 18.81
C ASP A 126 -3.76 8.21 18.97
N ALA A 127 -3.24 7.53 17.91
CA ALA A 127 -2.95 6.12 17.96
C ALA A 127 -1.86 5.80 18.96
N ARG A 128 -2.14 4.82 19.74
CA ARG A 128 -1.22 4.23 20.70
C ARG A 128 -1.03 2.76 20.39
N VAL A 129 0.10 2.25 20.78
CA VAL A 129 0.39 0.82 20.68
C VAL A 129 0.80 0.29 22.06
N LYS A 130 0.10 -0.74 22.52
CA LYS A 130 0.62 -1.58 23.59
C LYS A 130 1.38 -2.73 22.98
N TYR A 131 2.60 -2.98 23.46
CA TYR A 131 3.40 -4.10 22.97
C TYR A 131 4.30 -4.70 24.06
N MET A 132 4.70 -5.94 23.82
CA MET A 132 5.70 -6.64 24.62
C MET A 132 6.62 -7.45 23.71
N GLN A 133 7.91 -7.47 24.05
CA GLN A 133 8.87 -8.37 23.43
C GLN A 133 8.81 -9.72 24.16
N VAL A 134 8.63 -10.80 23.41
CA VAL A 134 8.41 -12.12 23.94
C VAL A 134 9.51 -13.07 23.43
N ASP A 135 10.33 -13.56 24.34
CA ASP A 135 11.37 -14.55 24.08
C ASP A 135 10.84 -15.97 24.34
N PHE A 136 10.99 -16.84 23.35
CA PHE A 136 10.70 -18.26 23.45
C PHE A 136 12.03 -19.03 23.45
N PRO A 137 12.48 -19.53 24.62
CA PRO A 137 13.86 -20.01 24.78
C PRO A 137 14.17 -21.30 24.04
N VAL A 138 13.17 -22.19 23.84
CA VAL A 138 13.35 -23.51 23.22
C VAL A 138 12.12 -23.95 22.44
N GLN A 139 12.31 -24.92 21.53
CA GLN A 139 11.23 -25.55 20.77
C GLN A 139 10.19 -26.21 21.68
N GLY A 140 8.91 -26.02 21.39
CA GLY A 140 7.80 -26.54 22.20
C GLY A 140 7.39 -25.62 23.36
N TYR A 141 8.13 -24.51 23.59
CA TYR A 141 7.76 -23.55 24.64
C TYR A 141 6.47 -22.83 24.29
N THR A 142 5.59 -22.64 25.29
CA THR A 142 4.26 -22.05 25.04
C THR A 142 3.94 -20.92 25.99
N TYR A 143 3.15 -19.97 25.46
CA TYR A 143 2.55 -18.90 26.23
C TYR A 143 1.06 -18.78 25.93
N LYS A 144 0.30 -18.28 26.91
CA LYS A 144 -1.11 -17.89 26.77
C LYS A 144 -1.21 -16.38 26.74
N TYR A 145 -1.57 -15.83 25.59
CA TYR A 145 -1.85 -14.40 25.39
C TYR A 145 -3.31 -14.10 25.67
N HIS A 146 -3.59 -12.94 26.29
CA HIS A 146 -4.94 -12.45 26.51
C HIS A 146 -4.99 -10.93 26.36
N MET A 147 -5.90 -10.46 25.49
CA MET A 147 -6.21 -9.04 25.28
C MET A 147 -7.71 -8.83 25.38
N ASP A 148 -8.12 -7.80 26.13
CA ASP A 148 -9.49 -7.28 26.15
C ASP A 148 -9.46 -5.82 25.72
N LYS A 149 -10.26 -5.49 24.70
CA LYS A 149 -10.39 -4.15 24.13
C LYS A 149 -11.84 -3.74 24.09
N LYS A 150 -12.10 -2.53 24.56
CA LYS A 150 -13.42 -1.89 24.45
C LYS A 150 -13.38 -0.84 23.35
N ILE A 151 -14.29 -0.93 22.39
CA ILE A 151 -14.54 0.07 21.38
C ILE A 151 -15.78 0.88 21.79
N LYS A 152 -15.64 2.21 21.86
CA LYS A 152 -16.66 3.11 22.44
C LYS A 152 -17.88 3.33 21.55
N ASP A 153 -17.78 3.05 20.27
CA ASP A 153 -18.87 3.13 19.30
C ASP A 153 -18.72 2.04 18.24
N SER A 154 -19.75 1.23 18.07
CA SER A 154 -19.77 0.08 17.14
C SER A 154 -19.47 0.43 15.69
N LYS A 155 -19.60 1.70 15.28
CA LYS A 155 -19.20 2.15 13.93
C LYS A 155 -17.72 1.95 13.64
N TYR A 156 -16.87 2.01 14.67
CA TYR A 156 -15.41 1.82 14.56
C TYR A 156 -14.97 0.35 14.66
N PHE A 157 -15.89 -0.57 14.97
CA PHE A 157 -15.61 -2.00 14.95
C PHE A 157 -16.02 -2.59 13.62
N THR A 158 -15.11 -2.64 12.67
CA THR A 158 -15.45 -2.92 11.27
C THR A 158 -15.12 -4.32 10.80
N SER A 159 -14.04 -4.95 11.29
CA SER A 159 -13.62 -6.26 10.76
C SER A 159 -12.88 -7.13 11.77
N ILE A 160 -12.95 -8.45 11.54
CA ILE A 160 -12.08 -9.47 12.17
C ILE A 160 -11.51 -10.34 11.05
N TYR A 161 -10.18 -10.41 10.95
CA TYR A 161 -9.48 -11.32 10.06
C TYR A 161 -9.33 -12.70 10.71
N LEU A 162 -9.60 -13.75 9.94
CA LEU A 162 -9.48 -15.14 10.41
C LEU A 162 -8.08 -15.72 10.19
N SER A 163 -7.17 -14.94 9.61
CA SER A 163 -5.74 -15.24 9.46
C SER A 163 -4.92 -14.38 10.42
N ASP A 164 -3.63 -14.69 10.57
CA ASP A 164 -2.65 -13.97 11.38
C ASP A 164 -1.28 -13.97 10.69
N GLU A 165 -0.31 -13.22 11.19
CA GLU A 165 1.09 -13.31 10.73
C GLU A 165 1.72 -14.68 11.00
N PHE A 166 1.23 -15.40 12.02
CA PHE A 166 1.63 -16.76 12.37
C PHE A 166 0.64 -17.79 11.85
N PRO A 167 1.07 -19.01 11.51
CA PRO A 167 0.15 -20.09 11.18
C PRO A 167 -0.75 -20.42 12.37
N ILE A 168 -2.03 -20.67 12.06
CA ILE A 168 -3.08 -20.99 13.03
C ILE A 168 -3.51 -22.45 12.87
N ILE A 169 -3.46 -23.22 13.94
CA ILE A 169 -3.96 -24.60 13.92
C ILE A 169 -5.48 -24.59 14.03
N GLU A 170 -6.03 -23.84 14.98
CA GLU A 170 -7.46 -23.63 15.13
C GLU A 170 -7.75 -22.21 15.64
N LYS A 171 -8.73 -21.53 15.04
CA LYS A 171 -9.25 -20.25 15.51
C LYS A 171 -10.77 -20.30 15.56
N THR A 172 -11.35 -19.87 16.67
CA THR A 172 -12.78 -19.74 16.86
C THR A 172 -13.13 -18.29 17.16
N VAL A 173 -14.07 -17.73 16.39
CA VAL A 173 -14.65 -16.39 16.61
C VAL A 173 -16.09 -16.54 17.04
N VAL A 174 -16.44 -16.01 18.23
CA VAL A 174 -17.77 -16.05 18.82
C VAL A 174 -18.34 -14.65 18.88
N ILE A 175 -19.49 -14.42 18.25
CA ILE A 175 -20.13 -13.10 18.18
C ILE A 175 -21.52 -13.23 18.80
N GLU A 176 -21.73 -12.58 19.95
CA GLU A 176 -22.99 -12.55 20.68
C GLU A 176 -23.73 -11.27 20.34
N VAL A 177 -24.73 -11.36 19.45
CA VAL A 177 -25.52 -10.23 18.97
C VAL A 177 -26.82 -10.14 19.76
N PRO A 178 -27.03 -9.11 20.61
CA PRO A 178 -28.25 -8.96 21.37
C PRO A 178 -29.43 -8.58 20.48
N LYS A 179 -30.66 -8.98 20.85
CA LYS A 179 -31.88 -8.75 20.08
C LYS A 179 -32.19 -7.27 19.80
N TRP A 180 -31.67 -6.36 20.62
CA TRP A 180 -31.84 -4.92 20.43
C TRP A 180 -30.90 -4.31 19.37
N LEU A 181 -29.90 -5.08 18.86
CA LEU A 181 -28.94 -4.67 17.84
C LEU A 181 -29.21 -5.37 16.51
N GLU A 182 -29.40 -4.62 15.45
CA GLU A 182 -29.44 -5.11 14.08
C GLU A 182 -28.02 -5.02 13.49
N LEU A 183 -27.33 -6.17 13.45
CA LEU A 183 -25.96 -6.30 12.95
C LEU A 183 -25.94 -7.20 11.72
N GLU A 184 -25.38 -6.73 10.62
CA GLU A 184 -25.04 -7.55 9.46
C GLU A 184 -23.58 -7.99 9.58
N ILE A 185 -23.31 -9.29 9.37
CA ILE A 185 -21.99 -9.88 9.30
C ILE A 185 -21.80 -10.34 7.86
N LYS A 186 -20.91 -9.68 7.12
CA LYS A 186 -20.51 -10.05 5.75
C LYS A 186 -19.25 -10.89 5.80
N GLU A 187 -19.21 -11.93 4.99
CA GLU A 187 -18.13 -12.90 4.90
C GLU A 187 -17.34 -12.67 3.61
N PHE A 188 -16.01 -12.51 3.71
CA PHE A 188 -15.15 -12.25 2.57
C PHE A 188 -14.00 -13.24 2.49
N ASN A 189 -13.62 -13.65 1.26
CA ASN A 189 -12.47 -14.49 0.94
C ASN A 189 -12.49 -15.85 1.67
N PHE A 190 -13.67 -16.45 1.83
CA PHE A 190 -13.81 -17.76 2.50
C PHE A 190 -13.42 -18.93 1.59
N ASP A 191 -13.41 -18.71 0.28
CA ASP A 191 -13.06 -19.75 -0.70
C ASP A 191 -11.63 -20.27 -0.48
N GLY A 192 -11.47 -21.58 -0.49
CA GLY A 192 -10.18 -22.23 -0.26
C GLY A 192 -9.79 -22.41 1.22
N PHE A 193 -10.62 -21.94 2.17
CA PHE A 193 -10.40 -22.11 3.61
C PHE A 193 -11.42 -23.07 4.23
N SER A 194 -10.97 -23.86 5.21
CA SER A 194 -11.84 -24.76 5.99
C SER A 194 -12.53 -23.98 7.10
N ILE A 195 -13.62 -23.27 6.77
CA ILE A 195 -14.37 -22.46 7.72
C ILE A 195 -15.73 -23.13 8.00
N LYS A 196 -16.01 -23.36 9.27
CA LYS A 196 -17.30 -23.86 9.76
C LYS A 196 -18.05 -22.71 10.44
N LYS A 197 -19.27 -22.43 10.01
CA LYS A 197 -20.18 -21.47 10.63
C LYS A 197 -21.32 -22.19 11.33
N THR A 198 -21.63 -21.79 12.55
CA THR A 198 -22.83 -22.20 13.28
C THR A 198 -23.52 -20.99 13.89
N SER A 199 -24.82 -21.07 14.12
CA SER A 199 -25.56 -20.05 14.85
C SER A 199 -26.57 -20.69 15.80
N THR A 200 -26.66 -20.13 17.00
CA THR A 200 -27.65 -20.51 18.02
C THR A 200 -28.38 -19.27 18.52
N LYS A 201 -29.62 -19.46 18.94
CA LYS A 201 -30.43 -18.37 19.50
C LYS A 201 -30.86 -18.72 20.91
N ASN A 202 -30.79 -17.76 21.80
CA ASN A 202 -31.37 -17.84 23.14
C ASN A 202 -32.37 -16.67 23.35
N GLU A 203 -32.83 -16.47 24.58
CA GLU A 203 -33.82 -15.43 24.89
C GLU A 203 -33.30 -14.01 24.66
N GLU A 204 -31.99 -13.77 24.76
CA GLU A 204 -31.38 -12.43 24.70
C GLU A 204 -30.58 -12.18 23.44
N ASN A 205 -29.90 -13.22 22.91
CA ASN A 205 -28.87 -13.09 21.87
C ASN A 205 -29.06 -14.08 20.71
N THR A 206 -28.54 -13.70 19.55
CA THR A 206 -28.13 -14.63 18.50
C THR A 206 -26.60 -14.77 18.58
N ILE A 207 -26.10 -16.01 18.71
CA ILE A 207 -24.68 -16.29 18.83
C ILE A 207 -24.20 -16.92 17.52
N TYR A 208 -23.28 -16.26 16.83
CA TYR A 208 -22.59 -16.78 15.66
C TYR A 208 -21.22 -17.30 16.07
N THR A 209 -20.86 -18.48 15.58
CA THR A 209 -19.55 -19.09 15.82
C THR A 209 -18.92 -19.46 14.49
N TYR A 210 -17.73 -18.96 14.23
CA TYR A 210 -16.91 -19.28 13.07
C TYR A 210 -15.66 -20.01 13.55
N THR A 211 -15.37 -21.18 13.00
CA THR A 211 -14.16 -21.95 13.31
C THR A 211 -13.39 -22.18 12.02
N ILE A 212 -12.11 -21.80 12.01
CA ILE A 212 -11.18 -22.05 10.90
C ILE A 212 -10.00 -22.86 11.40
N THR A 213 -9.48 -23.75 10.55
CA THR A 213 -8.36 -24.62 10.92
C THR A 213 -7.26 -24.61 9.86
N ASN A 214 -6.02 -24.83 10.32
CA ASN A 214 -4.84 -25.03 9.48
C ASN A 214 -4.58 -23.87 8.51
N VAL A 215 -4.66 -22.65 9.00
CA VAL A 215 -4.37 -21.43 8.21
C VAL A 215 -2.87 -21.18 8.20
N ILE A 216 -2.31 -20.95 7.02
CA ILE A 216 -0.92 -20.50 6.87
C ILE A 216 -0.81 -19.03 7.32
N GLY A 217 0.32 -18.64 7.89
CA GLY A 217 0.56 -17.23 8.24
C GLY A 217 0.52 -16.31 7.02
N ASN A 218 0.13 -15.07 7.25
CA ASN A 218 0.01 -14.06 6.21
C ASN A 218 1.32 -13.89 5.43
N ALA A 219 1.23 -13.75 4.13
CA ALA A 219 2.40 -13.52 3.27
C ALA A 219 3.02 -12.14 3.57
N LYS A 220 4.35 -12.08 3.62
CA LYS A 220 5.14 -10.84 3.79
C LYS A 220 5.64 -10.31 2.43
N ASP A 221 4.85 -10.49 1.38
CA ASP A 221 5.21 -10.07 0.03
C ASP A 221 5.05 -8.54 -0.11
N ASN A 222 6.07 -7.86 -0.60
CA ASN A 222 5.96 -6.44 -0.97
C ASN A 222 5.07 -6.28 -2.21
N PHE A 223 4.50 -5.09 -2.42
CA PHE A 223 3.61 -4.82 -3.57
C PHE A 223 2.45 -5.81 -3.69
N SER A 224 1.85 -6.16 -2.56
CA SER A 224 0.69 -7.04 -2.49
C SER A 224 -0.62 -6.25 -2.46
N PRO A 225 -1.74 -6.83 -2.91
CA PRO A 225 -3.06 -6.30 -2.63
C PRO A 225 -3.28 -6.15 -1.12
N GLY A 226 -4.19 -5.25 -0.75
CA GLY A 226 -4.54 -5.05 0.65
C GLY A 226 -5.16 -6.31 1.30
N PRO A 227 -5.13 -6.41 2.63
CA PRO A 227 -5.63 -7.59 3.36
C PRO A 227 -7.06 -7.98 3.02
N SER A 228 -7.92 -6.98 2.75
CA SER A 228 -9.33 -7.18 2.39
C SER A 228 -9.54 -7.95 1.07
N PHE A 229 -8.53 -8.03 0.20
CA PHE A 229 -8.55 -8.85 -1.02
C PHE A 229 -8.02 -10.27 -0.80
N LEU A 230 -7.17 -10.46 0.22
CA LEU A 230 -6.34 -11.67 0.33
C LEU A 230 -6.85 -12.65 1.39
N TYR A 231 -7.26 -12.12 2.56
CA TYR A 231 -7.45 -12.94 3.74
C TYR A 231 -8.92 -13.14 4.08
N PRO A 232 -9.31 -14.32 4.61
CA PRO A 232 -10.67 -14.56 5.06
C PRO A 232 -10.98 -13.67 6.25
N HIS A 233 -12.11 -12.94 6.18
CA HIS A 233 -12.51 -12.03 7.23
C HIS A 233 -14.01 -11.82 7.30
N LEU A 234 -14.43 -11.34 8.47
CA LEU A 234 -15.78 -10.90 8.77
C LEU A 234 -15.78 -9.37 8.76
N LEU A 235 -16.73 -8.77 8.07
CA LEU A 235 -16.99 -7.33 8.11
C LEU A 235 -18.32 -7.08 8.82
N PHE A 236 -18.32 -6.18 9.79
CA PHE A 236 -19.45 -5.86 10.65
C PHE A 236 -20.11 -4.55 10.22
N VAL A 237 -21.41 -4.59 9.98
CA VAL A 237 -22.23 -3.40 9.69
C VAL A 237 -23.34 -3.30 10.73
N ALA A 238 -23.16 -2.44 11.72
CA ALA A 238 -24.20 -2.12 12.70
C ALA A 238 -25.25 -1.22 12.03
N LYS A 239 -26.44 -1.77 11.74
CA LYS A 239 -27.49 -1.07 10.99
C LYS A 239 -28.32 -0.15 11.88
N SER A 240 -28.76 -0.66 13.02
CA SER A 240 -29.62 0.06 13.95
C SER A 240 -29.63 -0.61 15.32
N PHE A 241 -30.07 0.08 16.34
CA PHE A 241 -30.30 -0.49 17.66
C PHE A 241 -31.53 0.12 18.33
N THR A 242 -32.11 -0.62 19.28
CA THR A 242 -33.27 -0.17 20.03
C THR A 242 -32.87 0.13 21.47
N VAL A 243 -33.15 1.34 21.94
CA VAL A 243 -32.95 1.77 23.33
C VAL A 243 -34.19 2.49 23.80
N LYS A 244 -34.72 2.14 25.00
CA LYS A 244 -35.95 2.72 25.57
C LYS A 244 -37.15 2.68 24.61
N ASN A 245 -37.29 1.60 23.85
CA ASN A 245 -38.30 1.38 22.80
C ASN A 245 -38.19 2.32 21.58
N GLU A 246 -37.10 3.07 21.43
CA GLU A 246 -36.82 3.87 20.25
C GLU A 246 -35.76 3.20 19.39
N LYS A 247 -36.06 3.01 18.07
CA LYS A 247 -35.10 2.52 17.08
C LYS A 247 -34.20 3.68 16.64
N LYS A 248 -32.89 3.53 16.82
CA LYS A 248 -31.86 4.47 16.37
C LYS A 248 -31.11 3.89 15.18
N GLN A 249 -31.03 4.68 14.12
CA GLN A 249 -30.35 4.31 12.89
C GLN A 249 -28.84 4.52 13.05
N LEU A 250 -28.05 3.55 12.51
CA LEU A 250 -26.60 3.64 12.36
C LEU A 250 -26.25 3.64 10.86
N PHE A 251 -25.66 2.57 10.34
CA PHE A 251 -25.25 2.46 8.94
C PHE A 251 -26.09 1.42 8.18
N SER A 252 -27.40 1.66 8.06
CA SER A 252 -28.28 0.78 7.28
C SER A 252 -28.12 0.93 5.77
N SER A 253 -27.61 2.07 5.33
CA SER A 253 -27.48 2.43 3.92
C SER A 253 -26.31 3.37 3.70
N THR A 254 -25.88 3.53 2.44
CA THR A 254 -24.89 4.53 2.02
C THR A 254 -25.34 5.95 2.39
N ALA A 255 -26.64 6.22 2.39
CA ALA A 255 -27.19 7.51 2.81
C ALA A 255 -26.93 7.77 4.32
N ASP A 256 -27.00 6.74 5.17
CA ASP A 256 -26.67 6.89 6.60
C ASP A 256 -25.18 7.14 6.80
N LEU A 257 -24.33 6.44 6.05
CA LEU A 257 -22.88 6.67 6.05
C LEU A 257 -22.57 8.11 5.61
N TYR A 258 -23.15 8.56 4.49
CA TYR A 258 -22.98 9.93 4.02
C TYR A 258 -23.46 10.96 5.05
N LYS A 259 -24.62 10.74 5.67
CA LYS A 259 -25.16 11.62 6.73
C LYS A 259 -24.17 11.76 7.89
N TRP A 260 -23.49 10.68 8.25
CA TRP A 260 -22.46 10.75 9.28
C TRP A 260 -21.24 11.56 8.81
N TYR A 261 -20.70 11.29 7.59
CA TYR A 261 -19.62 12.10 7.01
C TYR A 261 -19.99 13.58 6.92
N LYS A 262 -21.21 13.85 6.45
CA LYS A 262 -21.74 15.22 6.34
C LYS A 262 -21.75 15.92 7.70
N SER A 263 -22.11 15.23 8.78
CA SER A 263 -22.10 15.81 10.13
C SER A 263 -20.71 16.24 10.58
N LEU A 264 -19.67 15.53 10.17
CA LEU A 264 -18.27 15.91 10.42
C LEU A 264 -17.87 17.16 9.60
N VAL A 265 -18.24 17.17 8.32
CA VAL A 265 -18.01 18.32 7.42
C VAL A 265 -18.73 19.56 7.93
N ASP A 266 -19.98 19.44 8.35
CA ASP A 266 -20.78 20.57 8.88
C ASP A 266 -20.26 21.12 10.23
N SER A 267 -19.46 20.34 10.94
CA SER A 267 -18.81 20.77 12.19
C SER A 267 -17.55 21.59 11.95
N MET A 268 -17.07 21.70 10.72
CA MET A 268 -15.91 22.53 10.37
C MET A 268 -16.26 24.02 10.42
N LYS A 269 -15.25 24.85 10.68
CA LYS A 269 -15.38 26.30 10.77
C LYS A 269 -14.42 26.98 9.80
N ASP A 270 -14.61 26.69 8.50
CA ASP A 270 -13.75 27.24 7.46
C ASP A 270 -13.85 28.75 7.36
N ASP A 271 -12.72 29.45 7.42
CA ASP A 271 -12.58 30.88 7.20
C ASP A 271 -11.75 31.18 5.94
N THR A 272 -12.45 31.41 4.85
CA THR A 272 -11.82 31.67 3.55
C THR A 272 -11.14 33.03 3.46
N SER A 273 -11.41 33.96 4.39
CA SER A 273 -10.79 35.28 4.41
C SER A 273 -9.27 35.20 4.61
N VAL A 274 -8.80 34.18 5.31
CA VAL A 274 -7.38 33.96 5.62
C VAL A 274 -6.51 33.77 4.38
N TYR A 275 -7.06 33.18 3.32
CA TYR A 275 -6.34 32.92 2.05
C TYR A 275 -6.96 33.59 0.83
N ALA A 276 -7.93 34.49 1.00
CA ALA A 276 -8.57 35.21 -0.11
C ALA A 276 -7.55 35.99 -0.97
N ALA A 277 -6.56 36.64 -0.33
CA ALA A 277 -5.48 37.34 -1.03
C ALA A 277 -4.64 36.38 -1.89
N LYS A 278 -4.35 35.17 -1.39
CA LYS A 278 -3.59 34.14 -2.15
C LYS A 278 -4.41 33.61 -3.34
N VAL A 279 -5.70 33.35 -3.18
CA VAL A 279 -6.58 32.93 -4.29
C VAL A 279 -6.62 34.01 -5.37
N LYS A 280 -6.74 35.29 -4.99
CA LYS A 280 -6.69 36.42 -5.93
C LYS A 280 -5.35 36.49 -6.67
N GLU A 281 -4.23 36.32 -5.96
CA GLU A 281 -2.89 36.28 -6.56
C GLU A 281 -2.76 35.15 -7.59
N LEU A 282 -3.17 33.92 -7.23
CA LEU A 282 -3.08 32.74 -8.10
C LEU A 282 -3.95 32.85 -9.36
N THR A 283 -5.03 33.62 -9.30
CA THR A 283 -5.98 33.76 -10.41
C THR A 283 -5.80 35.04 -11.21
N ALA A 284 -5.00 36.00 -10.75
CA ALA A 284 -4.89 37.35 -11.34
C ALA A 284 -4.38 37.38 -12.79
N THR A 285 -3.42 36.51 -13.12
CA THR A 285 -2.80 36.45 -14.46
C THR A 285 -3.38 35.34 -15.33
N ALA A 286 -4.22 34.48 -14.78
CA ALA A 286 -4.81 33.37 -15.49
C ALA A 286 -5.82 33.87 -16.55
N LYS A 287 -5.67 33.42 -17.78
CA LYS A 287 -6.51 33.81 -18.92
C LYS A 287 -7.75 32.95 -19.07
N THR A 288 -7.69 31.72 -18.54
CA THR A 288 -8.77 30.74 -18.62
C THR A 288 -9.13 30.19 -17.24
N ASP A 289 -10.33 29.65 -17.13
CA ASP A 289 -10.74 28.97 -15.90
C ASP A 289 -9.85 27.74 -15.59
N GLU A 290 -9.38 27.04 -16.63
CA GLU A 290 -8.48 25.91 -16.45
C GLU A 290 -7.15 26.35 -15.82
N GLU A 291 -6.58 27.46 -16.28
CA GLU A 291 -5.38 28.03 -15.68
C GLU A 291 -5.61 28.43 -14.21
N LYS A 292 -6.77 29.05 -13.89
CA LYS A 292 -7.11 29.38 -12.49
C LYS A 292 -7.17 28.13 -11.61
N ILE A 293 -7.83 27.08 -12.12
CA ILE A 293 -7.97 25.80 -11.41
C ILE A 293 -6.59 25.16 -11.20
N LYS A 294 -5.78 25.07 -12.26
CA LYS A 294 -4.41 24.53 -12.21
C LYS A 294 -3.55 25.29 -11.22
N ASN A 295 -3.55 26.62 -11.26
CA ASN A 295 -2.76 27.44 -10.35
C ASN A 295 -3.12 27.19 -8.88
N ILE A 296 -4.40 27.04 -8.55
CA ILE A 296 -4.86 26.72 -7.19
C ILE A 296 -4.45 25.29 -6.81
N TYR A 297 -4.77 24.31 -7.66
CA TYR A 297 -4.51 22.90 -7.41
C TYR A 297 -3.01 22.62 -7.22
N TYR A 298 -2.18 23.11 -8.15
CA TYR A 298 -0.73 22.94 -8.09
C TYR A 298 -0.12 23.69 -6.90
N TRP A 299 -0.67 24.85 -6.55
CA TRP A 299 -0.22 25.53 -5.35
C TRP A 299 -0.44 24.67 -4.09
N VAL A 300 -1.57 23.99 -3.96
CA VAL A 300 -1.82 23.07 -2.84
C VAL A 300 -0.82 21.91 -2.86
N GLN A 301 -0.63 21.25 -4.02
CA GLN A 301 0.34 20.17 -4.17
C GLN A 301 1.77 20.58 -3.79
N ASP A 302 2.19 21.80 -4.13
CA ASP A 302 3.56 22.27 -3.96
C ASP A 302 3.84 22.86 -2.56
N ASN A 303 2.83 23.47 -1.95
CA ASN A 303 3.00 24.26 -0.73
C ASN A 303 2.43 23.63 0.54
N ILE A 304 1.66 22.55 0.42
CA ILE A 304 1.14 21.83 1.57
C ILE A 304 1.85 20.47 1.65
N ARG A 305 2.54 20.27 2.77
CA ARG A 305 3.19 19.00 3.05
C ARG A 305 2.17 17.98 3.50
N TYR A 306 2.15 16.81 2.84
CA TYR A 306 1.31 15.71 3.31
C TYR A 306 1.86 15.14 4.61
N ILE A 307 1.01 15.06 5.62
CA ILE A 307 1.25 14.40 6.91
C ILE A 307 -0.03 13.67 7.27
N ALA A 308 0.02 12.35 7.36
CA ALA A 308 -1.16 11.55 7.65
C ALA A 308 -1.66 11.76 9.10
N PHE A 309 -3.00 11.89 9.24
CA PHE A 309 -3.73 11.88 10.50
C PHE A 309 -4.84 10.84 10.38
N GLU A 310 -4.63 9.63 10.88
CA GLU A 310 -5.47 8.49 10.49
C GLU A 310 -6.31 7.91 11.62
N ASP A 311 -6.25 8.41 12.87
CA ASP A 311 -6.86 7.74 14.01
C ASP A 311 -8.04 8.47 14.62
N GLY A 312 -8.96 7.66 15.17
CA GLY A 312 -10.16 8.15 15.83
C GLY A 312 -11.02 9.00 14.90
N ILE A 313 -11.57 10.09 15.41
CA ILE A 313 -12.40 11.01 14.61
C ILE A 313 -11.56 11.79 13.60
N ALA A 314 -10.26 12.00 13.87
CA ALA A 314 -9.34 12.65 12.95
C ALA A 314 -9.08 11.78 11.68
N GLY A 315 -9.28 10.48 11.76
CA GLY A 315 -9.28 9.59 10.60
C GLY A 315 -10.37 9.90 9.58
N PHE A 316 -11.43 10.61 9.96
CA PHE A 316 -12.60 10.88 9.12
C PHE A 316 -12.94 12.36 8.95
N LYS A 317 -12.64 13.20 9.95
CA LYS A 317 -12.94 14.64 9.91
C LYS A 317 -11.78 15.41 9.28
N PRO A 318 -12.04 16.22 8.21
CA PRO A 318 -11.04 17.15 7.69
C PRO A 318 -10.63 18.21 8.72
N ASP A 319 -9.38 18.69 8.66
CA ASP A 319 -8.98 19.92 9.37
C ASP A 319 -9.58 21.15 8.66
N ASP A 320 -9.83 22.22 9.42
CA ASP A 320 -10.32 23.48 8.88
C ASP A 320 -9.29 24.05 7.88
N SER A 321 -9.77 24.53 6.74
CA SER A 321 -8.92 24.91 5.61
C SER A 321 -7.89 26.00 5.92
N GLN A 322 -8.25 27.00 6.78
CA GLN A 322 -7.31 28.03 7.22
C GLN A 322 -6.17 27.46 8.08
N ASN A 323 -6.41 26.40 8.84
CA ASN A 323 -5.37 25.75 9.63
C ASN A 323 -4.33 25.10 8.70
N VAL A 324 -4.79 24.33 7.71
CA VAL A 324 -3.92 23.68 6.70
C VAL A 324 -3.14 24.74 5.93
N PHE A 325 -3.79 25.82 5.51
CA PHE A 325 -3.15 26.93 4.80
C PHE A 325 -2.04 27.60 5.64
N GLN A 326 -2.30 27.88 6.91
CA GLN A 326 -1.34 28.55 7.80
C GLN A 326 -0.18 27.65 8.20
N LYS A 327 -0.49 26.39 8.56
CA LYS A 327 0.52 25.40 9.02
C LYS A 327 1.38 24.86 7.89
N ARG A 328 0.93 24.95 6.61
CA ARG A 328 1.60 24.38 5.42
C ARG A 328 1.74 22.86 5.45
N TYR A 329 0.91 22.17 6.23
CA TYR A 329 0.78 20.73 6.22
C TYR A 329 -0.65 20.30 6.51
N GLY A 330 -1.00 19.10 6.06
CA GLY A 330 -2.29 18.45 6.30
C GLY A 330 -2.29 17.03 5.76
N ASP A 331 -3.28 16.26 6.18
CA ASP A 331 -3.54 14.95 5.60
C ASP A 331 -4.38 15.06 4.31
N CYS A 332 -4.77 13.91 3.74
CA CYS A 332 -5.59 13.90 2.52
C CYS A 332 -6.88 14.72 2.68
N LYS A 333 -7.53 14.62 3.86
CA LYS A 333 -8.80 15.30 4.15
C LYS A 333 -8.61 16.82 4.26
N GLY A 334 -7.58 17.25 4.97
CA GLY A 334 -7.23 18.66 5.12
C GLY A 334 -6.84 19.29 3.77
N MET A 335 -6.03 18.57 2.97
CA MET A 335 -5.64 19.04 1.63
C MET A 335 -6.84 19.09 0.67
N ALA A 336 -7.73 18.09 0.70
CA ALA A 336 -8.96 18.08 -0.09
C ALA A 336 -9.87 19.25 0.29
N ASN A 337 -10.04 19.53 1.61
CA ASN A 337 -10.84 20.64 2.08
C ASN A 337 -10.24 21.99 1.68
N LEU A 338 -8.94 22.19 1.84
CA LEU A 338 -8.27 23.43 1.40
C LEU A 338 -8.44 23.63 -0.11
N THR A 339 -8.25 22.58 -0.93
CA THR A 339 -8.45 22.63 -2.39
C THR A 339 -9.88 23.04 -2.73
N LYS A 340 -10.88 22.37 -2.12
CA LYS A 340 -12.31 22.71 -2.27
C LYS A 340 -12.58 24.18 -1.95
N GLN A 341 -12.13 24.66 -0.80
CA GLN A 341 -12.46 26.00 -0.33
C GLN A 341 -11.75 27.09 -1.16
N MET A 342 -10.50 26.89 -1.57
CA MET A 342 -9.81 27.83 -2.46
C MET A 342 -10.47 27.89 -3.84
N LEU A 343 -10.89 26.75 -4.42
CA LEU A 343 -11.61 26.71 -5.69
C LEU A 343 -12.99 27.37 -5.56
N LYS A 344 -13.71 27.16 -4.47
CA LYS A 344 -15.00 27.84 -4.20
C LYS A 344 -14.82 29.35 -4.08
N ALA A 345 -13.76 29.81 -3.40
CA ALA A 345 -13.41 31.24 -3.31
C ALA A 345 -13.09 31.86 -4.68
N ALA A 346 -12.62 31.04 -5.65
CA ALA A 346 -12.42 31.44 -7.04
C ALA A 346 -13.67 31.29 -7.93
N GLY A 347 -14.82 30.88 -7.37
CA GLY A 347 -16.11 30.78 -8.07
C GLY A 347 -16.39 29.43 -8.74
N PHE A 348 -15.65 28.35 -8.41
CA PHE A 348 -15.84 27.02 -8.99
C PHE A 348 -16.69 26.11 -8.08
N ASP A 349 -17.45 25.19 -8.67
CA ASP A 349 -18.17 24.14 -7.95
C ASP A 349 -17.20 23.00 -7.59
N ALA A 350 -16.65 23.06 -6.39
CA ALA A 350 -15.72 22.11 -5.83
C ALA A 350 -16.32 21.47 -4.56
N ARG A 351 -16.18 20.14 -4.40
CA ARG A 351 -16.85 19.33 -3.39
C ARG A 351 -15.89 18.31 -2.80
N LEU A 352 -16.13 17.90 -1.54
CA LEU A 352 -15.39 16.79 -0.94
C LEU A 352 -15.81 15.46 -1.56
N CYS A 353 -14.85 14.54 -1.60
CA CYS A 353 -15.03 13.25 -2.22
C CYS A 353 -14.28 12.18 -1.41
N TRP A 354 -15.03 11.22 -0.84
CA TRP A 354 -14.48 10.05 -0.12
C TRP A 354 -14.19 8.94 -1.12
N ILE A 355 -13.12 8.19 -0.92
CA ILE A 355 -12.67 7.14 -1.82
C ILE A 355 -11.88 6.06 -1.10
N GLY A 356 -12.13 4.79 -1.44
CA GLY A 356 -11.23 3.69 -1.11
C GLY A 356 -10.16 3.54 -2.16
N THR A 357 -8.88 3.49 -1.76
CA THR A 357 -7.79 3.19 -2.69
C THR A 357 -7.83 1.73 -3.15
N ASN A 358 -6.95 1.34 -4.08
CA ASN A 358 -6.82 -0.03 -4.56
C ASN A 358 -6.41 -1.06 -3.47
N HIS A 359 -6.08 -0.61 -2.26
CA HIS A 359 -5.89 -1.46 -1.08
C HIS A 359 -7.20 -1.97 -0.46
N ILE A 360 -8.34 -1.35 -0.78
CA ILE A 360 -9.66 -1.67 -0.21
C ILE A 360 -10.50 -2.42 -1.23
N ALA A 361 -10.98 -3.61 -0.84
CA ALA A 361 -11.81 -4.46 -1.70
C ALA A 361 -13.28 -4.01 -1.79
N TYR A 362 -13.73 -3.21 -0.83
CA TYR A 362 -15.13 -2.81 -0.71
C TYR A 362 -15.48 -1.60 -1.58
N ASP A 363 -16.78 -1.42 -1.80
CA ASP A 363 -17.38 -0.26 -2.44
C ASP A 363 -18.52 0.30 -1.57
N TYR A 364 -19.16 1.38 -2.02
CA TYR A 364 -20.21 2.05 -1.26
C TYR A 364 -21.55 1.31 -1.19
N SER A 365 -21.68 0.13 -1.81
CA SER A 365 -22.79 -0.79 -1.53
C SER A 365 -22.73 -1.38 -0.12
N THR A 366 -21.57 -1.24 0.55
CA THR A 366 -21.34 -1.66 1.92
C THR A 366 -21.20 -0.42 2.81
N PRO A 367 -22.22 0.00 3.57
CA PRO A 367 -22.17 1.20 4.40
C PRO A 367 -21.32 0.98 5.66
N SER A 368 -20.01 1.11 5.56
CA SER A 368 -19.03 0.87 6.63
C SER A 368 -17.89 1.88 6.54
N LEU A 369 -17.24 2.17 7.66
CA LEU A 369 -16.03 3.00 7.72
C LEU A 369 -14.79 2.30 7.10
N SER A 370 -14.92 1.04 6.67
CA SER A 370 -13.85 0.31 5.96
C SER A 370 -13.86 0.52 4.45
N VAL A 371 -14.85 1.23 3.87
CA VAL A 371 -14.99 1.35 2.40
C VAL A 371 -14.08 2.39 1.80
N ASP A 372 -13.56 3.30 2.61
CA ASP A 372 -12.64 4.34 2.18
C ASP A 372 -11.50 4.55 3.19
N ASN A 373 -10.39 5.05 2.68
CA ASN A 373 -9.20 5.40 3.44
C ASN A 373 -8.54 6.67 2.90
N HIS A 374 -9.22 7.38 1.98
CA HIS A 374 -8.68 8.56 1.33
C HIS A 374 -9.78 9.58 1.02
N MET A 375 -9.38 10.84 0.90
CA MET A 375 -10.27 11.93 0.53
C MET A 375 -9.61 12.83 -0.52
N ILE A 376 -10.37 13.21 -1.54
CA ILE A 376 -9.94 14.08 -2.63
C ILE A 376 -11.00 15.17 -2.87
N CYS A 377 -10.73 16.10 -3.76
CA CYS A 377 -11.68 17.14 -4.17
C CYS A 377 -12.25 16.82 -5.55
N ALA A 378 -13.57 16.81 -5.69
CA ALA A 378 -14.25 16.74 -6.99
C ALA A 378 -14.58 18.14 -7.48
N LEU A 379 -14.23 18.45 -8.73
CA LEU A 379 -14.51 19.70 -9.42
C LEU A 379 -15.53 19.47 -10.54
N PHE A 380 -16.63 20.22 -10.53
CA PHE A 380 -17.68 20.19 -11.54
C PHE A 380 -17.50 21.37 -12.52
N LYS A 381 -17.23 21.07 -13.80
CA LYS A 381 -17.01 22.10 -14.82
C LYS A 381 -17.52 21.63 -16.18
N ASN A 382 -18.38 22.44 -16.81
CA ASN A 382 -18.90 22.18 -18.17
C ASN A 382 -19.49 20.77 -18.35
N GLY A 383 -20.26 20.28 -17.37
CA GLY A 383 -20.87 18.94 -17.39
C GLY A 383 -19.88 17.79 -17.16
N LYS A 384 -18.61 18.07 -16.91
CA LYS A 384 -17.57 17.08 -16.58
C LYS A 384 -17.18 17.15 -15.11
N ARG A 385 -16.71 16.02 -14.58
CA ARG A 385 -16.14 15.93 -13.24
C ARG A 385 -14.65 15.65 -13.34
N TYR A 386 -13.87 16.39 -12.57
CA TYR A 386 -12.43 16.20 -12.41
C TYR A 386 -12.16 15.89 -10.96
N PHE A 387 -11.25 14.96 -10.70
CA PHE A 387 -10.90 14.53 -9.36
C PHE A 387 -9.48 15.04 -9.04
N LEU A 388 -9.37 15.85 -8.00
CA LEU A 388 -8.15 16.55 -7.64
C LEU A 388 -7.59 15.94 -6.34
N ASP A 389 -6.53 15.16 -6.46
CA ASP A 389 -5.82 14.60 -5.31
C ASP A 389 -4.61 15.48 -4.97
N GLY A 390 -4.77 16.33 -3.95
CA GLY A 390 -3.71 17.24 -3.51
C GLY A 390 -2.46 16.52 -2.96
N THR A 391 -2.58 15.24 -2.61
CA THR A 391 -1.47 14.44 -2.06
C THR A 391 -0.54 13.90 -3.15
N GLU A 392 -1.01 13.84 -4.40
CA GLU A 392 -0.25 13.38 -5.55
C GLU A 392 0.55 14.54 -6.17
N LYS A 393 1.78 14.73 -5.69
CA LYS A 393 2.68 15.72 -6.29
C LYS A 393 2.97 15.34 -7.74
N TYR A 394 3.07 16.35 -8.61
CA TYR A 394 3.44 16.23 -10.03
C TYR A 394 2.44 15.54 -10.96
N ASN A 395 1.30 15.05 -10.48
CA ASN A 395 0.20 14.71 -11.38
C ASN A 395 -0.44 15.98 -11.93
N SER A 396 -0.67 15.99 -13.25
CA SER A 396 -1.34 17.11 -13.92
C SER A 396 -2.84 17.12 -13.65
N PHE A 397 -3.46 18.24 -13.91
CA PHE A 397 -4.92 18.36 -13.91
C PHE A 397 -5.55 17.39 -14.93
N GLY A 398 -6.40 16.47 -14.43
CA GLY A 398 -7.05 15.43 -15.24
C GLY A 398 -6.28 14.11 -15.34
N GLU A 399 -5.13 14.00 -14.69
CA GLU A 399 -4.43 12.73 -14.47
C GLU A 399 -4.76 12.19 -13.07
N TYR A 400 -4.84 10.87 -12.95
CA TYR A 400 -5.24 10.19 -11.72
C TYR A 400 -4.24 9.07 -11.39
N ALA A 401 -3.80 9.02 -10.14
CA ALA A 401 -2.90 7.99 -9.66
C ALA A 401 -3.53 6.60 -9.78
N GLU A 402 -2.74 5.57 -10.14
CA GLU A 402 -3.21 4.19 -10.30
C GLU A 402 -3.98 3.69 -9.07
N ARG A 403 -3.55 4.10 -7.86
CA ARG A 403 -4.15 3.67 -6.59
C ARG A 403 -5.62 4.05 -6.43
N ILE A 404 -6.14 5.04 -7.20
CA ILE A 404 -7.53 5.48 -7.15
C ILE A 404 -8.31 5.19 -8.44
N GLN A 405 -7.65 4.83 -9.53
CA GLN A 405 -8.30 4.58 -10.82
C GLN A 405 -9.34 3.46 -10.74
N GLY A 406 -10.51 3.68 -11.35
CA GLY A 406 -11.62 2.71 -11.39
C GLY A 406 -12.35 2.51 -10.06
N LYS A 407 -11.92 3.17 -8.98
CA LYS A 407 -12.58 3.09 -7.67
C LYS A 407 -13.86 3.94 -7.65
N GLU A 408 -14.84 3.47 -6.89
CA GLU A 408 -16.02 4.27 -6.58
C GLU A 408 -15.66 5.43 -5.68
N VAL A 409 -16.34 6.55 -5.89
CA VAL A 409 -16.24 7.76 -5.08
C VAL A 409 -17.61 8.18 -4.59
N LEU A 410 -17.66 8.64 -3.35
CA LEU A 410 -18.83 9.26 -2.75
C LEU A 410 -18.59 10.78 -2.70
N ILE A 411 -19.36 11.54 -3.48
CA ILE A 411 -19.19 12.98 -3.67
C ILE A 411 -20.26 13.72 -2.87
N GLU A 412 -19.86 14.74 -2.13
CA GLU A 412 -20.75 15.66 -1.42
C GLU A 412 -21.74 16.36 -2.39
N ASP A 413 -23.04 16.31 -2.09
CA ASP A 413 -24.09 17.01 -2.84
C ASP A 413 -25.17 17.58 -1.92
N GLY A 414 -24.78 18.50 -1.04
CA GLY A 414 -25.67 19.09 -0.06
C GLY A 414 -26.20 18.04 0.94
N ALA A 415 -27.53 17.88 1.00
CA ALA A 415 -28.16 16.87 1.85
C ALA A 415 -28.13 15.45 1.23
N SER A 416 -27.77 15.34 -0.06
CA SER A 416 -27.63 14.11 -0.82
C SER A 416 -26.17 13.85 -1.18
N PHE A 417 -25.92 12.76 -1.88
CA PHE A 417 -24.59 12.39 -2.37
C PHE A 417 -24.67 11.87 -3.81
N ILE A 418 -23.53 11.86 -4.48
CA ILE A 418 -23.36 11.26 -5.81
C ILE A 418 -22.36 10.12 -5.70
N ILE A 419 -22.68 8.94 -6.26
CA ILE A 419 -21.71 7.88 -6.50
C ILE A 419 -21.23 7.99 -7.95
N ASP A 420 -19.91 7.99 -8.15
CA ASP A 420 -19.26 8.00 -9.45
C ASP A 420 -18.02 7.09 -9.41
N LYS A 421 -17.26 7.04 -10.50
CA LYS A 421 -16.00 6.27 -10.57
C LYS A 421 -14.88 7.13 -11.14
N ILE A 422 -13.69 6.97 -10.57
CA ILE A 422 -12.49 7.59 -11.15
C ILE A 422 -12.22 6.97 -12.53
N PRO A 423 -12.00 7.80 -13.57
CA PRO A 423 -11.68 7.30 -14.90
C PRO A 423 -10.41 6.43 -14.90
N LEU A 424 -10.44 5.36 -15.71
CA LEU A 424 -9.26 4.53 -15.97
C LEU A 424 -8.38 5.22 -17.01
N GLN A 425 -7.08 5.14 -16.83
CA GLN A 425 -6.08 5.53 -17.82
C GLN A 425 -5.46 4.31 -18.48
N THR A 426 -4.99 4.47 -19.71
CA THR A 426 -4.29 3.41 -20.44
C THR A 426 -2.79 3.42 -20.10
N ALA A 427 -2.11 2.30 -20.27
CA ALA A 427 -0.66 2.21 -20.10
C ALA A 427 0.10 3.21 -20.98
N VAL A 428 -0.39 3.49 -22.19
CA VAL A 428 0.24 4.45 -23.12
C VAL A 428 0.23 5.89 -22.58
N ALA A 429 -0.74 6.24 -21.71
CA ALA A 429 -0.75 7.55 -21.06
C ALA A 429 0.45 7.73 -20.09
N ASN A 430 1.04 6.63 -19.61
CA ASN A 430 2.19 6.59 -18.70
C ASN A 430 3.48 6.15 -19.43
N ALA A 431 3.60 6.45 -20.73
CA ALA A 431 4.72 5.96 -21.52
C ALA A 431 6.05 6.59 -21.10
N GLU A 432 7.07 5.74 -21.09
CA GLU A 432 8.49 6.11 -21.15
C GLU A 432 9.02 5.73 -22.53
N LYS A 433 9.56 6.71 -23.27
CA LYS A 433 10.08 6.51 -24.62
C LYS A 433 11.54 6.86 -24.68
N SER A 434 12.35 5.98 -25.30
CA SER A 434 13.77 6.20 -25.51
C SER A 434 14.13 6.01 -26.99
N ILE A 435 14.77 7.02 -27.58
CA ILE A 435 15.34 6.95 -28.93
C ILE A 435 16.85 7.09 -28.79
N ILE A 436 17.58 6.08 -29.22
CA ILE A 436 19.04 5.98 -29.06
C ILE A 436 19.66 5.76 -30.43
N ASN A 437 20.63 6.59 -30.79
CA ASN A 437 21.40 6.44 -32.03
C ASN A 437 22.86 6.22 -31.70
N TYR A 438 23.36 5.02 -31.96
CA TYR A 438 24.74 4.62 -31.69
C TYR A 438 25.61 4.63 -32.93
N THR A 439 26.85 5.05 -32.73
CA THR A 439 28.01 4.79 -33.60
C THR A 439 29.06 4.01 -32.85
N LEU A 440 29.90 3.29 -33.57
CA LEU A 440 31.00 2.53 -33.01
C LEU A 440 32.29 3.30 -33.22
N GLU A 441 32.99 3.67 -32.14
CA GLU A 441 34.29 4.33 -32.19
C GLU A 441 35.24 3.70 -31.17
N ASN A 442 36.36 3.11 -31.65
CA ASN A 442 37.40 2.53 -30.80
C ASN A 442 36.84 1.62 -29.67
N GLU A 443 36.06 0.61 -30.00
CA GLU A 443 35.41 -0.33 -29.06
C GLU A 443 34.51 0.35 -28.01
N THR A 444 34.01 1.54 -28.29
CA THR A 444 33.08 2.29 -27.48
C THR A 444 31.81 2.56 -28.30
N LEU A 445 30.66 2.26 -27.72
CA LEU A 445 29.39 2.72 -28.26
C LEU A 445 29.21 4.19 -27.86
N LYS A 446 29.24 5.08 -28.83
CA LYS A 446 28.92 6.49 -28.63
C LYS A 446 27.50 6.75 -29.18
N GLY A 447 26.71 7.49 -28.46
CA GLY A 447 25.34 7.71 -28.85
C GLY A 447 24.74 9.02 -28.39
N LYS A 448 23.62 9.35 -29.06
CA LYS A 448 22.69 10.39 -28.63
C LYS A 448 21.41 9.73 -28.15
N VAL A 449 20.98 10.10 -26.97
CA VAL A 449 19.78 9.55 -26.34
C VAL A 449 18.77 10.67 -26.18
N LYS A 450 17.53 10.37 -26.55
CA LYS A 450 16.36 11.20 -26.23
C LYS A 450 15.37 10.38 -25.45
N MET A 451 15.02 10.81 -24.25
CA MET A 451 13.99 10.18 -23.41
C MET A 451 12.79 11.11 -23.29
N GLU A 452 11.59 10.53 -23.20
CA GLU A 452 10.34 11.26 -22.96
C GLU A 452 9.50 10.49 -21.96
N PHE A 453 8.97 11.18 -20.93
CA PHE A 453 8.13 10.63 -19.88
C PHE A 453 6.76 11.28 -19.88
N LEU A 454 5.71 10.48 -19.76
CA LEU A 454 4.31 10.89 -19.76
C LEU A 454 3.60 10.37 -18.48
N GLY A 455 2.53 11.07 -18.06
CA GLY A 455 1.65 10.61 -16.97
C GLY A 455 2.40 10.26 -15.69
N GLU A 456 2.13 9.07 -15.16
CA GLU A 456 2.74 8.58 -13.91
C GLU A 456 4.26 8.42 -14.01
N SER A 457 4.81 8.02 -15.15
CA SER A 457 6.28 7.91 -15.30
C SER A 457 6.93 9.28 -15.18
N ARG A 458 6.33 10.34 -15.76
CA ARG A 458 6.76 11.72 -15.56
C ARG A 458 6.62 12.15 -14.11
N ALA A 459 5.48 11.91 -13.47
CA ALA A 459 5.22 12.29 -12.09
C ALA A 459 6.22 11.62 -11.13
N SER A 460 6.50 10.33 -11.34
CA SER A 460 7.49 9.55 -10.58
C SER A 460 8.92 10.12 -10.75
N PHE A 461 9.32 10.42 -11.99
CA PHE A 461 10.63 11.05 -12.23
C PHE A 461 10.73 12.40 -11.52
N LEU A 462 9.74 13.27 -11.67
CA LEU A 462 9.74 14.60 -11.04
C LEU A 462 9.74 14.50 -9.51
N TYR A 463 9.00 13.56 -8.93
CA TYR A 463 8.99 13.31 -7.50
C TYR A 463 10.38 12.90 -6.99
N ASN A 464 10.98 11.90 -7.62
CA ASN A 464 12.30 11.42 -7.24
C ASN A 464 13.37 12.51 -7.39
N TYR A 465 13.38 13.23 -8.51
CA TYR A 465 14.34 14.29 -8.78
C TYR A 465 14.20 15.48 -7.81
N ASN A 466 12.98 15.92 -7.52
CA ASN A 466 12.76 17.10 -6.68
C ASN A 466 12.95 16.82 -5.18
N ASN A 467 12.94 15.56 -4.75
CA ASN A 467 13.28 15.17 -3.37
C ASN A 467 14.79 15.08 -3.12
N ILE A 468 15.61 15.16 -4.17
CA ILE A 468 17.08 15.20 -4.03
C ILE A 468 17.51 16.60 -3.59
N LYS A 469 18.50 16.69 -2.69
CA LYS A 469 19.11 17.97 -2.29
C LYS A 469 19.70 18.66 -3.50
N ASN A 470 19.54 19.98 -3.58
CA ASN A 470 19.92 20.77 -4.76
C ASN A 470 21.39 20.59 -5.18
N ASP A 471 22.30 20.47 -4.21
CA ASP A 471 23.74 20.25 -4.44
C ASP A 471 24.08 18.84 -4.96
N LYS A 472 23.11 17.91 -4.95
CA LYS A 472 23.27 16.52 -5.41
C LYS A 472 22.47 16.20 -6.68
N LYS A 473 21.63 17.11 -7.15
CA LYS A 473 20.72 16.86 -8.28
C LYS A 473 21.45 16.51 -9.57
N GLU A 474 22.54 17.20 -9.88
CA GLU A 474 23.29 16.94 -11.13
C GLU A 474 23.97 15.57 -11.10
N ASP A 475 24.62 15.22 -9.99
CA ASP A 475 25.27 13.91 -9.82
C ASP A 475 24.24 12.77 -9.87
N ALA A 476 23.11 12.96 -9.21
CA ALA A 476 22.03 11.97 -9.19
C ALA A 476 21.40 11.80 -10.57
N LEU A 477 21.23 12.88 -11.34
CA LEU A 477 20.73 12.80 -12.71
C LEU A 477 21.71 12.04 -13.60
N LYS A 478 23.01 12.35 -13.54
CA LYS A 478 24.04 11.60 -14.27
C LYS A 478 24.04 10.12 -13.91
N TRP A 479 23.92 9.81 -12.61
CA TRP A 479 23.90 8.44 -12.11
C TRP A 479 22.62 7.67 -12.52
N TYR A 480 21.50 8.36 -12.63
CA TYR A 480 20.28 7.79 -13.20
C TYR A 480 20.44 7.49 -14.70
N LEU A 481 20.95 8.46 -15.47
CA LEU A 481 21.08 8.35 -16.92
C LEU A 481 22.19 7.39 -17.37
N ASN A 482 23.19 7.12 -16.55
CA ASN A 482 24.21 6.11 -16.82
C ASN A 482 23.80 4.70 -16.35
N SER A 483 22.54 4.48 -16.02
CA SER A 483 21.97 3.22 -15.53
C SER A 483 22.77 2.57 -14.40
N ARG A 484 23.40 3.40 -13.57
CA ARG A 484 24.27 2.99 -12.44
C ARG A 484 25.53 2.22 -12.88
N ASP A 485 25.93 2.34 -14.14
CA ASP A 485 27.16 1.71 -14.67
C ASP A 485 28.29 2.72 -14.81
N LYS A 486 29.40 2.46 -14.11
CA LYS A 486 30.60 3.27 -14.19
C LYS A 486 31.31 3.24 -15.56
N ASN A 487 31.03 2.28 -16.40
CA ASN A 487 31.55 2.18 -17.77
C ASN A 487 30.74 3.02 -18.76
N CYS A 488 29.64 3.61 -18.32
CA CYS A 488 28.84 4.53 -19.09
C CYS A 488 29.10 5.98 -18.65
N THR A 489 29.51 6.80 -19.59
CA THR A 489 29.71 8.23 -19.39
C THR A 489 28.61 9.00 -20.05
N VAL A 490 27.97 9.92 -19.31
CA VAL A 490 26.89 10.79 -19.80
C VAL A 490 27.36 12.23 -19.82
N SER A 491 27.06 12.95 -20.91
CA SER A 491 27.45 14.36 -21.10
C SER A 491 26.38 15.13 -21.89
N ASN A 492 26.54 16.46 -21.96
CA ASN A 492 25.69 17.37 -22.74
C ASN A 492 24.18 17.24 -22.41
N ILE A 493 23.85 16.99 -21.14
CA ILE A 493 22.48 16.80 -20.69
C ILE A 493 21.66 18.08 -20.88
N LYS A 494 20.52 17.96 -21.55
CA LYS A 494 19.51 19.00 -21.71
C LYS A 494 18.18 18.43 -21.22
N THR A 495 17.43 19.21 -20.46
CA THR A 495 16.13 18.81 -19.94
C THR A 495 15.06 19.80 -20.36
N SER A 496 13.83 19.33 -20.50
CA SER A 496 12.68 20.24 -20.42
C SER A 496 12.60 20.85 -19.02
N ASP A 497 11.62 21.73 -18.80
CA ASP A 497 11.39 22.29 -17.46
C ASP A 497 10.99 21.19 -16.47
N LEU A 498 11.88 20.87 -15.52
CA LEU A 498 11.68 19.85 -14.48
C LEU A 498 10.72 20.28 -13.35
N SER A 499 10.09 21.44 -13.47
CA SER A 499 9.01 21.90 -12.60
C SER A 499 7.63 21.83 -13.27
N ASN A 500 7.58 21.69 -14.60
CA ASN A 500 6.34 21.72 -15.38
C ASN A 500 5.71 20.33 -15.48
N ARG A 501 4.59 20.13 -14.81
CA ARG A 501 3.82 18.86 -14.80
C ARG A 501 2.78 18.75 -15.93
N ASP A 502 2.53 19.82 -16.68
CA ASP A 502 1.55 19.83 -17.78
C ASP A 502 2.13 19.39 -19.12
N GLN A 503 3.45 19.32 -19.21
CA GLN A 503 4.14 18.93 -20.44
C GLN A 503 4.83 17.58 -20.26
N LYS A 504 5.03 16.88 -21.37
CA LYS A 504 5.91 15.71 -21.35
C LYS A 504 7.30 16.13 -20.87
N LEU A 505 7.89 15.36 -19.99
CA LEU A 505 9.26 15.53 -19.59
C LEU A 505 10.16 14.99 -20.71
N SER A 506 11.18 15.73 -21.12
CA SER A 506 12.19 15.27 -22.08
C SER A 506 13.60 15.47 -21.55
N LEU A 507 14.47 14.49 -21.84
CA LEU A 507 15.90 14.49 -21.55
C LEU A 507 16.62 14.16 -22.85
N ASP A 508 17.57 15.02 -23.26
CA ASP A 508 18.47 14.80 -24.39
C ASP A 508 19.90 14.79 -23.86
N TYR A 509 20.71 13.77 -24.20
CA TYR A 509 22.09 13.68 -23.73
C TYR A 509 22.95 12.84 -24.67
N ASP A 510 24.27 12.99 -24.53
CA ASP A 510 25.25 12.13 -25.19
C ASP A 510 25.72 11.04 -24.22
N VAL A 511 25.95 9.84 -24.77
CA VAL A 511 26.39 8.67 -24.00
C VAL A 511 27.61 8.03 -24.67
N ALA A 512 28.55 7.54 -23.85
CA ALA A 512 29.65 6.70 -24.29
C ALA A 512 29.75 5.48 -23.38
N ILE A 513 29.62 4.27 -23.94
CA ILE A 513 29.55 3.00 -23.22
C ILE A 513 30.77 2.16 -23.60
N ALA A 514 31.63 1.90 -22.65
CA ALA A 514 32.76 0.98 -22.78
C ALA A 514 32.36 -0.43 -22.33
N ASN A 515 33.14 -1.43 -22.73
CA ASN A 515 32.98 -2.84 -22.32
C ASN A 515 31.70 -3.57 -22.81
N HIS A 516 30.95 -2.98 -23.73
CA HIS A 516 29.81 -3.62 -24.40
C HIS A 516 30.15 -4.11 -25.82
N ILE A 517 31.42 -4.02 -26.18
CA ILE A 517 31.96 -4.42 -27.46
C ILE A 517 33.19 -5.30 -27.22
N SER A 518 33.30 -6.35 -27.99
CA SER A 518 34.53 -7.14 -28.13
C SER A 518 34.79 -7.41 -29.58
N SER A 519 36.07 -7.33 -29.97
CA SER A 519 36.49 -7.62 -31.33
C SER A 519 37.40 -8.87 -31.34
N PHE A 520 37.13 -9.78 -32.28
CA PHE A 520 37.95 -10.97 -32.48
C PHE A 520 38.07 -11.24 -33.97
N ASP A 521 39.29 -11.28 -34.48
CA ASP A 521 39.56 -11.42 -35.92
C ASP A 521 38.83 -10.37 -36.77
N ASN A 522 37.93 -10.83 -37.65
CA ASN A 522 37.13 -9.98 -38.51
C ASN A 522 35.70 -9.72 -37.94
N GLU A 523 35.45 -10.08 -36.72
CA GLU A 523 34.13 -9.98 -36.08
C GLU A 523 34.10 -8.96 -34.94
N ILE A 524 32.97 -8.25 -34.80
CA ILE A 524 32.69 -7.36 -33.71
C ILE A 524 31.39 -7.84 -33.02
N TYR A 525 31.47 -8.12 -31.73
CA TYR A 525 30.37 -8.53 -30.88
C TYR A 525 29.86 -7.34 -30.07
N ILE A 526 28.59 -7.03 -30.15
CA ILE A 526 27.98 -5.83 -29.55
C ILE A 526 26.80 -6.23 -28.68
N ASP A 527 26.84 -5.89 -27.38
CA ASP A 527 25.70 -5.96 -26.48
C ASP A 527 24.90 -4.64 -26.57
N LEU A 528 23.73 -4.68 -27.23
CA LEU A 528 22.81 -3.56 -27.32
C LEU A 528 21.82 -3.50 -26.14
N ASN A 529 21.79 -4.53 -25.27
CA ASN A 529 20.96 -4.58 -24.07
C ASN A 529 21.71 -4.02 -22.86
N TYR A 530 22.18 -2.77 -22.99
CA TYR A 530 22.83 -2.06 -21.91
C TYR A 530 21.93 -1.98 -20.69
N ASP A 531 20.66 -1.56 -20.88
CA ASP A 531 19.63 -1.63 -19.89
C ASP A 531 18.79 -2.90 -20.09
N LYS A 532 18.71 -3.73 -19.04
CA LYS A 532 18.00 -5.01 -19.06
C LYS A 532 16.71 -4.85 -18.26
N GLU A 533 15.73 -4.20 -18.87
CA GLU A 533 14.45 -3.88 -18.25
C GLU A 533 13.81 -5.13 -17.67
N TYR A 534 13.25 -5.00 -16.47
CA TYR A 534 12.57 -6.09 -15.74
C TYR A 534 13.42 -7.31 -15.38
N ASN A 535 14.75 -7.27 -15.57
CA ASN A 535 15.65 -8.41 -15.27
C ASN A 535 15.63 -8.86 -13.79
N SER A 536 15.20 -7.99 -12.88
CA SER A 536 15.05 -8.27 -11.45
C SER A 536 13.67 -8.80 -11.04
N PHE A 537 12.72 -8.93 -11.99
CA PHE A 537 11.39 -9.44 -11.67
C PHE A 537 11.44 -10.95 -11.41
N ASP A 538 11.52 -11.30 -10.12
CA ASP A 538 11.47 -12.69 -9.66
C ASP A 538 10.27 -12.87 -8.72
N PHE A 539 9.40 -13.83 -9.08
CA PHE A 539 8.23 -14.20 -8.26
C PHE A 539 8.47 -15.51 -7.49
N LYS A 540 9.74 -15.91 -7.34
CA LYS A 540 10.08 -17.09 -6.55
C LYS A 540 9.55 -16.95 -5.13
N ASP A 541 8.88 -17.98 -4.65
CA ASP A 541 8.28 -18.06 -3.31
C ASP A 541 7.13 -17.05 -3.03
N ARG A 542 6.79 -16.18 -3.98
CA ARG A 542 5.69 -15.22 -3.84
C ARG A 542 4.34 -15.94 -3.86
N LYS A 543 3.42 -15.55 -2.95
CA LYS A 543 2.08 -16.15 -2.78
C LYS A 543 0.94 -15.24 -3.22
N THR A 544 1.17 -13.93 -3.21
CA THR A 544 0.15 -12.93 -3.50
C THR A 544 0.35 -12.31 -4.88
N ASP A 545 -0.71 -11.77 -5.47
CA ASP A 545 -0.62 -10.98 -6.70
C ASP A 545 0.44 -9.89 -6.54
N PHE A 546 1.15 -9.57 -7.63
CA PHE A 546 2.12 -8.48 -7.65
C PHE A 546 1.46 -7.22 -8.21
N LEU A 547 1.41 -6.15 -7.43
CA LEU A 547 0.94 -4.85 -7.89
C LEU A 547 2.08 -4.09 -8.54
N LEU A 548 1.83 -3.57 -9.73
CA LEU A 548 2.68 -2.56 -10.37
C LEU A 548 2.32 -1.19 -9.81
N ASP A 549 3.28 -0.28 -9.75
CA ASP A 549 3.02 1.09 -9.30
C ASP A 549 1.97 1.76 -10.19
N TYR A 550 2.04 1.51 -11.50
CA TYR A 550 1.05 1.93 -12.50
C TYR A 550 1.13 1.04 -13.76
N LYS A 551 0.10 1.11 -14.60
CA LYS A 551 0.14 0.55 -15.96
C LYS A 551 1.16 1.33 -16.77
N SER A 552 2.14 0.67 -17.38
CA SER A 552 3.27 1.29 -18.06
C SER A 552 3.42 0.86 -19.51
N PHE A 553 4.07 1.72 -20.28
CA PHE A 553 4.49 1.42 -21.64
C PHE A 553 5.91 1.94 -21.87
N ASP A 554 6.88 1.02 -21.90
CA ASP A 554 8.26 1.36 -22.23
C ASP A 554 8.47 1.08 -23.72
N ASP A 555 8.86 2.13 -24.47
CA ASP A 555 9.04 2.10 -25.93
C ASP A 555 10.46 2.57 -26.27
N ILE A 556 11.36 1.63 -26.50
CA ILE A 556 12.78 1.85 -26.68
C ILE A 556 13.17 1.52 -28.14
N SER A 557 13.76 2.49 -28.84
CA SER A 557 14.24 2.35 -30.21
C SER A 557 15.74 2.67 -30.27
N ILE A 558 16.55 1.69 -30.60
CA ILE A 558 17.99 1.78 -30.76
C ILE A 558 18.34 1.65 -32.24
N THR A 559 19.11 2.60 -32.78
CA THR A 559 19.67 2.53 -34.12
C THR A 559 21.20 2.46 -34.01
N LEU A 560 21.82 1.39 -34.47
CA LEU A 560 23.26 1.25 -34.59
C LEU A 560 23.68 1.50 -36.03
N GLN A 561 24.52 2.52 -36.26
CA GLN A 561 25.17 2.73 -37.54
C GLN A 561 26.26 1.67 -37.73
N ILE A 562 26.16 0.88 -38.80
CA ILE A 562 27.14 -0.18 -39.14
C ILE A 562 28.41 0.51 -39.68
N PRO A 563 29.61 0.20 -39.14
CA PRO A 563 30.84 0.76 -39.66
C PRO A 563 31.10 0.36 -41.14
N GLU A 564 31.80 1.23 -41.85
CA GLU A 564 32.15 0.96 -43.25
C GLU A 564 32.94 -0.35 -43.40
N GLY A 565 32.61 -1.17 -44.38
CA GLY A 565 33.23 -2.47 -44.62
C GLY A 565 32.68 -3.61 -43.75
N TYR A 566 31.74 -3.35 -42.82
CA TYR A 566 31.10 -4.38 -42.01
C TYR A 566 29.65 -4.64 -42.46
N LYS A 567 29.16 -5.85 -42.21
CA LYS A 567 27.75 -6.22 -42.35
C LYS A 567 27.28 -6.98 -41.11
N VAL A 568 25.98 -6.95 -40.86
CA VAL A 568 25.39 -7.74 -39.75
C VAL A 568 25.40 -9.22 -40.17
N SER A 569 26.08 -10.05 -39.42
CA SER A 569 26.12 -11.52 -39.64
C SER A 569 25.18 -12.28 -38.73
N LYS A 570 24.92 -11.75 -37.50
CA LYS A 570 24.01 -12.36 -36.53
C LYS A 570 23.31 -11.28 -35.69
N VAL A 571 22.04 -11.52 -35.42
CA VAL A 571 21.25 -10.80 -34.41
C VAL A 571 20.57 -11.80 -33.47
N PRO A 572 20.23 -11.42 -32.24
CA PRO A 572 19.38 -12.22 -31.38
C PRO A 572 18.00 -12.49 -32.01
N ASN A 573 17.31 -13.52 -31.54
CA ASN A 573 15.98 -13.83 -32.03
C ASN A 573 14.98 -12.76 -31.63
N ASN A 574 14.04 -12.44 -32.52
CA ASN A 574 12.93 -11.56 -32.20
C ASN A 574 12.00 -12.23 -31.18
N ILE A 575 11.44 -11.43 -30.29
CA ILE A 575 10.44 -11.86 -29.28
C ILE A 575 9.12 -11.15 -29.56
N ALA A 576 8.02 -11.90 -29.49
CA ALA A 576 6.66 -11.40 -29.62
C ALA A 576 5.74 -12.15 -28.66
N ILE A 577 5.57 -11.62 -27.46
CA ILE A 577 4.71 -12.15 -26.41
C ILE A 577 3.48 -11.26 -26.29
N ALA A 578 2.29 -11.86 -26.36
CA ALA A 578 1.03 -11.14 -26.22
C ALA A 578 0.08 -11.91 -25.31
N THR A 579 -0.22 -11.32 -24.14
CA THR A 579 -1.20 -11.84 -23.19
C THR A 579 -2.32 -10.82 -22.96
N GLU A 580 -3.31 -11.19 -22.15
CA GLU A 580 -4.33 -10.25 -21.70
C GLU A 580 -3.72 -9.12 -20.85
N ASP A 581 -2.70 -9.41 -20.03
CA ASP A 581 -2.15 -8.53 -19.03
C ASP A 581 -1.00 -7.66 -19.56
N TYR A 582 -0.21 -8.18 -20.51
CA TYR A 582 0.94 -7.46 -21.08
C TYR A 582 1.21 -7.88 -22.54
N THR A 583 1.99 -7.03 -23.22
CA THR A 583 2.59 -7.33 -24.53
C THR A 583 4.05 -6.95 -24.46
N ILE A 584 4.95 -7.86 -24.89
CA ILE A 584 6.38 -7.62 -24.93
C ILE A 584 6.88 -7.95 -26.33
N THR A 585 7.58 -7.01 -26.97
CA THR A 585 8.21 -7.23 -28.26
C THR A 585 9.66 -6.78 -28.23
N MET A 586 10.53 -7.58 -28.83
CA MET A 586 11.94 -7.25 -29.08
C MET A 586 12.22 -7.61 -30.54
N ASN A 587 12.55 -6.62 -31.36
CA ASN A 587 12.66 -6.82 -32.80
C ASN A 587 13.91 -6.19 -33.39
N TYR A 588 14.70 -6.97 -34.11
CA TYR A 588 15.90 -6.56 -34.81
C TYR A 588 15.64 -6.50 -36.31
N GLU A 589 15.96 -5.37 -36.94
CA GLU A 589 15.77 -5.12 -38.36
C GLU A 589 16.99 -4.45 -38.98
N VAL A 590 17.57 -5.07 -40.00
CA VAL A 590 18.69 -4.47 -40.80
C VAL A 590 18.10 -3.63 -41.93
N LYS A 591 18.44 -2.35 -41.99
CA LYS A 591 18.03 -1.39 -43.01
C LYS A 591 19.24 -0.66 -43.59
N GLY A 592 19.66 -1.09 -44.81
CA GLY A 592 20.83 -0.47 -45.43
C GLY A 592 22.07 -0.62 -44.56
N ASN A 593 22.70 0.52 -44.21
CA ASN A 593 23.88 0.57 -43.34
C ASN A 593 23.54 0.84 -41.85
N SER A 594 22.41 0.36 -41.40
CA SER A 594 22.01 0.48 -39.98
C SER A 594 21.26 -0.77 -39.52
N LEU A 595 21.44 -1.08 -38.22
CA LEU A 595 20.62 -2.04 -37.47
C LEU A 595 19.68 -1.28 -36.57
N LYS A 596 18.37 -1.50 -36.72
CA LYS A 596 17.35 -1.00 -35.80
C LYS A 596 16.96 -2.10 -34.83
N TYR A 597 16.99 -1.81 -33.53
CA TYR A 597 16.50 -2.67 -32.48
C TYR A 597 15.40 -1.95 -31.71
N THR A 598 14.22 -2.55 -31.58
CA THR A 598 13.10 -1.99 -30.81
C THR A 598 12.73 -2.93 -29.68
N LYS A 599 12.55 -2.38 -28.46
CA LYS A 599 12.02 -3.07 -27.29
C LYS A 599 10.74 -2.36 -26.85
N GLN A 600 9.68 -3.11 -26.64
CA GLN A 600 8.42 -2.57 -26.12
C GLN A 600 7.88 -3.47 -25.03
N PHE A 601 7.60 -2.87 -23.86
CA PHE A 601 6.98 -3.52 -22.71
C PHE A 601 5.69 -2.77 -22.38
N LEU A 602 4.55 -3.35 -22.69
CA LEU A 602 3.23 -2.77 -22.45
C LEU A 602 2.51 -3.56 -21.37
N PHE A 603 2.44 -3.02 -20.14
CA PHE A 603 1.67 -3.58 -19.04
C PHE A 603 0.26 -2.98 -19.03
N LYS A 604 -0.71 -3.74 -19.54
CA LYS A 604 -2.12 -3.32 -19.72
C LYS A 604 -2.89 -3.29 -18.42
N LYS A 605 -2.43 -4.06 -17.42
CA LYS A 605 -3.03 -4.17 -16.09
C LYS A 605 -2.06 -3.66 -15.04
N GLY A 606 -2.59 -3.04 -13.98
CA GLY A 606 -1.80 -2.59 -12.82
C GLY A 606 -1.36 -3.74 -11.89
N LYS A 607 -1.48 -5.00 -12.31
CA LYS A 607 -1.08 -6.17 -11.50
C LYS A 607 -0.80 -7.40 -12.33
N ILE A 608 0.04 -8.28 -11.79
CA ILE A 608 0.27 -9.64 -12.28
C ILE A 608 -0.31 -10.61 -11.24
N LYS A 609 -1.26 -11.44 -11.69
CA LYS A 609 -1.92 -12.40 -10.80
C LYS A 609 -1.00 -13.56 -10.44
N SER A 610 -1.03 -14.02 -9.19
CA SER A 610 -0.20 -15.12 -8.69
C SER A 610 -0.41 -16.43 -9.48
N VAL A 611 -1.64 -16.70 -9.92
CA VAL A 611 -1.96 -17.87 -10.77
C VAL A 611 -1.30 -17.85 -12.16
N LYS A 612 -0.72 -16.71 -12.57
CA LYS A 612 -0.02 -16.52 -13.84
C LYS A 612 1.50 -16.41 -13.70
N PHE A 613 2.06 -16.61 -12.50
CA PHE A 613 3.51 -16.47 -12.29
C PHE A 613 4.35 -17.49 -13.07
N ASP A 614 3.85 -18.72 -13.28
CA ASP A 614 4.57 -19.70 -14.09
C ASP A 614 4.59 -19.31 -15.59
N GLU A 615 3.49 -18.75 -16.11
CA GLU A 615 3.43 -18.18 -17.47
C GLU A 615 4.42 -17.01 -17.59
N TRP A 616 4.39 -16.07 -16.63
CA TRP A 616 5.33 -14.95 -16.57
C TRP A 616 6.78 -15.44 -16.54
N LYS A 617 7.10 -16.38 -15.65
CA LYS A 617 8.45 -16.94 -15.52
C LYS A 617 8.96 -17.55 -16.82
N SER A 618 8.10 -18.26 -17.56
CA SER A 618 8.45 -18.82 -18.87
C SER A 618 8.79 -17.74 -19.90
N HIS A 619 7.91 -16.73 -20.03
CA HIS A 619 8.13 -15.61 -20.95
C HIS A 619 9.38 -14.81 -20.57
N PHE A 620 9.59 -14.63 -19.26
CA PHE A 620 10.73 -13.85 -18.79
C PHE A 620 12.07 -14.58 -18.99
N ALA A 621 12.09 -15.90 -18.88
CA ALA A 621 13.27 -16.68 -19.21
C ALA A 621 13.69 -16.53 -20.69
N GLU A 622 12.71 -16.37 -21.61
CA GLU A 622 12.97 -16.08 -23.02
C GLU A 622 13.62 -14.70 -23.21
N ILE A 623 13.10 -13.68 -22.52
CA ILE A 623 13.66 -12.33 -22.51
C ILE A 623 15.08 -12.32 -21.94
N GLN A 624 15.30 -12.99 -20.81
CA GLN A 624 16.63 -13.10 -20.18
C GLN A 624 17.64 -13.78 -21.11
N LYS A 625 17.22 -14.80 -21.83
CA LYS A 625 18.07 -15.44 -22.85
C LYS A 625 18.44 -14.44 -23.95
N ASN A 626 17.51 -13.66 -24.47
CA ASN A 626 17.77 -12.62 -25.46
C ASN A 626 18.77 -11.58 -24.95
N TYR A 627 18.69 -11.19 -23.66
CA TYR A 627 19.62 -10.27 -23.03
C TYR A 627 21.06 -10.80 -22.89
N THR A 628 21.28 -12.10 -23.08
CA THR A 628 22.64 -12.69 -23.08
C THR A 628 23.23 -12.83 -24.47
N GLU A 629 22.45 -12.59 -25.51
CA GLU A 629 22.90 -12.72 -26.91
C GLU A 629 23.40 -11.37 -27.43
N GLN A 630 24.35 -11.41 -28.34
CA GLN A 630 25.01 -10.23 -28.92
C GLN A 630 24.71 -10.12 -30.42
N VAL A 631 24.73 -8.91 -30.92
CA VAL A 631 24.79 -8.60 -32.36
C VAL A 631 26.22 -8.85 -32.81
N VAL A 632 26.36 -9.51 -33.95
CA VAL A 632 27.69 -9.78 -34.58
C VAL A 632 27.76 -9.08 -35.92
N LEU A 633 28.81 -8.27 -36.08
CA LEU A 633 29.19 -7.66 -37.34
C LEU A 633 30.43 -8.39 -37.89
N THR A 634 30.49 -8.62 -39.22
CA THR A 634 31.66 -9.23 -39.91
C THR A 634 32.08 -8.31 -41.04
N LYS A 635 33.39 -8.29 -41.33
CA LYS A 635 33.96 -7.62 -42.52
C LYS A 635 33.52 -8.32 -43.82
#